data_a06b2141724eed6d402defe2cde4af31
#
_entry.id   a06b2141724eed6d402defe2cde4af31
#
_cell.length_a   1.000
_cell.length_b   1.000
_cell.length_c   1.000
_cell.angle_alpha   90.00
_cell.angle_beta   90.00
_cell.angle_gamma   90.00
#
_symmetry.space_group_name_H-M   'P 1'
#
loop_
_entity.id
_entity.type
_entity.pdbx_description
1 polymer ?
#
loop_
_entity_poly.entity_id
_entity_poly.type
_entity_poly.pdbx_seq_one_letter_code
_entity_poly.pdbx_strand_id
1 'polypeptide(L)'
;MLVMKFGGSSVESAAAIERVVGIVHAHAQQPVVVVVSAIGKTTNRLLEMAHDAAAGRRAAALTKFDDLRAEHFDIADHFDAHTLIDQPFAELAEILRGLAVLGELTPRSLDTIASYGERLSSVIVAKALSAQHADARDYIVTDNRHTQAAPLYELTYSRLSKLPPAAITVMGGFIGATEAGVTSTLGRGGSDFTASIVGAGLHASEIQIWTDVDGMLTTDPRVYPGGHRVKSISFAEAAELAYFGAKVLHPSTVLPAVEKGIPVRILNSRRPEVEGTRIVAQAVPCRNAVKSIACKMNITLVNISSTRMLMAHGFLRRIFEIFDRYETPVDMLATSEVSVSLTIDTLTHLAAIVRELEEIAQVTVETGQAIVCLVGENIRHTPGVAARLFTALGPINVRMISQGASRMNLSLVVAEADLRKAVESLHTEFFRELDPEVFE
;
A
#
# COMPACT_ATOMS: atom_id res chain seq x y z
N MET A 1 -6.39 16.10 18.29
CA MET A 1 -7.21 15.04 17.67
C MET A 1 -6.28 14.01 17.09
N LEU A 2 -6.59 12.74 17.23
CA LEU A 2 -5.84 11.61 16.69
C LEU A 2 -6.67 10.90 15.62
N VAL A 3 -6.02 10.45 14.52
CA VAL A 3 -6.65 9.55 13.54
C VAL A 3 -5.99 8.18 13.66
N MET A 4 -6.79 7.14 13.87
CA MET A 4 -6.32 5.76 14.02
C MET A 4 -6.93 4.89 12.94
N LYS A 5 -6.10 4.34 12.05
CA LYS A 5 -6.58 3.41 11.01
C LYS A 5 -6.25 1.98 11.39
N PHE A 6 -7.24 1.11 11.28
CA PHE A 6 -7.07 -0.33 11.51
C PHE A 6 -7.27 -1.12 10.21
N GLY A 7 -6.28 -1.94 9.85
CA GLY A 7 -6.31 -2.82 8.68
C GLY A 7 -7.27 -3.99 8.83
N GLY A 8 -7.58 -4.68 7.74
CA GLY A 8 -8.51 -5.81 7.74
C GLY A 8 -8.13 -6.93 8.71
N SER A 9 -6.85 -7.24 8.86
CA SER A 9 -6.34 -8.21 9.84
C SER A 9 -6.49 -7.76 11.30
N SER A 10 -6.63 -6.45 11.53
CA SER A 10 -6.85 -5.89 12.87
C SER A 10 -8.31 -5.99 13.32
N VAL A 11 -9.24 -6.22 12.38
CA VAL A 11 -10.69 -6.32 12.63
C VAL A 11 -11.28 -7.66 12.14
N GLU A 12 -10.45 -8.67 11.89
CA GLU A 12 -10.82 -9.95 11.24
C GLU A 12 -11.70 -10.88 12.09
N SER A 13 -11.87 -10.60 13.37
CA SER A 13 -12.67 -11.41 14.29
C SER A 13 -13.14 -10.58 15.48
N ALA A 14 -14.09 -11.09 16.27
CA ALA A 14 -14.54 -10.44 17.50
C ALA A 14 -13.38 -10.15 18.45
N ALA A 15 -12.49 -11.14 18.70
CA ALA A 15 -11.31 -10.93 19.54
C ALA A 15 -10.32 -9.90 18.98
N ALA A 16 -10.23 -9.76 17.65
CA ALA A 16 -9.43 -8.70 17.03
C ALA A 16 -10.06 -7.32 17.26
N ILE A 17 -11.38 -7.19 17.15
CA ILE A 17 -12.12 -5.96 17.42
C ILE A 17 -12.02 -5.58 18.91
N GLU A 18 -12.07 -6.54 19.84
CA GLU A 18 -11.84 -6.27 21.27
C GLU A 18 -10.46 -5.66 21.53
N ARG A 19 -9.41 -6.15 20.85
CA ARG A 19 -8.09 -5.50 20.92
C ARG A 19 -8.11 -4.07 20.40
N VAL A 20 -8.81 -3.82 19.28
CA VAL A 20 -9.01 -2.46 18.74
C VAL A 20 -9.70 -1.58 19.77
N VAL A 21 -10.74 -2.06 20.42
CA VAL A 21 -11.45 -1.35 21.50
C VAL A 21 -10.48 -0.96 22.63
N GLY A 22 -9.66 -1.90 23.10
CA GLY A 22 -8.64 -1.64 24.13
C GLY A 22 -7.63 -0.57 23.70
N ILE A 23 -7.12 -0.68 22.46
CA ILE A 23 -6.16 0.27 21.89
C ILE A 23 -6.77 1.67 21.77
N VAL A 24 -7.98 1.80 21.23
CA VAL A 24 -8.64 3.11 21.05
C VAL A 24 -8.91 3.77 22.39
N HIS A 25 -9.44 3.02 23.37
CA HIS A 25 -9.70 3.58 24.71
C HIS A 25 -8.44 4.03 25.45
N ALA A 26 -7.30 3.34 25.25
CA ALA A 26 -6.02 3.78 25.80
C ALA A 26 -5.55 5.15 25.24
N HIS A 27 -6.06 5.57 24.08
CA HIS A 27 -5.72 6.83 23.41
C HIS A 27 -6.84 7.88 23.46
N ALA A 28 -8.00 7.58 24.09
CA ALA A 28 -9.19 8.44 24.09
C ALA A 28 -9.10 9.67 25.03
N GLN A 29 -7.91 10.07 25.44
CA GLN A 29 -7.69 11.34 26.21
C GLN A 29 -7.87 12.59 25.34
N GLN A 30 -7.95 12.44 24.06
CA GLN A 30 -8.28 13.46 23.05
C GLN A 30 -9.30 12.89 22.06
N PRO A 31 -10.00 13.72 21.28
CA PRO A 31 -10.91 13.22 20.24
C PRO A 31 -10.16 12.29 19.27
N VAL A 32 -10.78 11.14 18.94
CA VAL A 32 -10.22 10.12 18.07
C VAL A 32 -11.18 9.87 16.89
N VAL A 33 -10.64 9.86 15.67
CA VAL A 33 -11.34 9.31 14.50
C VAL A 33 -10.70 7.97 14.14
N VAL A 34 -11.53 6.93 14.18
CA VAL A 34 -11.15 5.56 13.85
C VAL A 34 -11.56 5.26 12.40
N VAL A 35 -10.60 4.95 11.55
CA VAL A 35 -10.83 4.54 10.16
C VAL A 35 -10.59 3.03 10.06
N VAL A 36 -11.59 2.27 9.60
CA VAL A 36 -11.48 0.82 9.52
C VAL A 36 -11.55 0.32 8.08
N SER A 37 -10.76 -0.70 7.79
CA SER A 37 -10.89 -1.49 6.56
C SER A 37 -12.01 -2.53 6.71
N ALA A 38 -12.39 -3.16 5.61
CA ALA A 38 -13.26 -4.33 5.62
C ALA A 38 -12.68 -5.45 6.52
N ILE A 39 -13.55 -6.26 7.10
CA ILE A 39 -13.18 -7.41 7.94
C ILE A 39 -12.37 -8.42 7.13
N GLY A 40 -11.15 -8.73 7.56
CA GLY A 40 -10.30 -9.75 6.95
C GLY A 40 -10.12 -9.54 5.43
N LYS A 41 -10.58 -10.51 4.63
CA LYS A 41 -10.51 -10.50 3.16
C LYS A 41 -11.85 -10.20 2.48
N THR A 42 -12.79 -9.56 3.16
CA THR A 42 -14.16 -9.30 2.69
C THR A 42 -14.20 -8.61 1.33
N THR A 43 -13.38 -7.58 1.10
CA THR A 43 -13.35 -6.85 -0.18
C THR A 43 -13.04 -7.77 -1.36
N ASN A 44 -12.08 -8.69 -1.23
CA ASN A 44 -11.76 -9.65 -2.29
C ASN A 44 -12.93 -10.60 -2.55
N ARG A 45 -13.60 -11.10 -1.50
CA ARG A 45 -14.76 -11.99 -1.62
C ARG A 45 -15.94 -11.27 -2.28
N LEU A 46 -16.17 -10.00 -1.95
CA LEU A 46 -17.20 -9.17 -2.59
C LEU A 46 -16.97 -9.03 -4.10
N LEU A 47 -15.72 -8.76 -4.51
CA LEU A 47 -15.35 -8.66 -5.92
C LEU A 47 -15.49 -9.99 -6.64
N GLU A 48 -15.08 -11.10 -6.03
CA GLU A 48 -15.28 -12.45 -6.58
C GLU A 48 -16.78 -12.77 -6.78
N MET A 49 -17.63 -12.45 -5.79
CA MET A 49 -19.08 -12.64 -5.91
C MET A 49 -19.66 -11.79 -7.05
N ALA A 50 -19.21 -10.55 -7.21
CA ALA A 50 -19.65 -9.69 -8.30
C ALA A 50 -19.29 -10.27 -9.68
N HIS A 51 -18.06 -10.77 -9.83
CA HIS A 51 -17.62 -11.42 -11.06
C HIS A 51 -18.38 -12.74 -11.33
N ASP A 52 -18.63 -13.55 -10.30
CA ASP A 52 -19.40 -14.77 -10.44
C ASP A 52 -20.84 -14.48 -10.85
N ALA A 53 -21.48 -13.48 -10.22
CA ALA A 53 -22.84 -13.07 -10.56
C ALA A 53 -22.92 -12.59 -12.01
N ALA A 54 -22.06 -11.67 -12.42
CA ALA A 54 -22.05 -11.13 -13.79
C ALA A 54 -21.73 -12.20 -14.85
N ALA A 55 -20.97 -13.24 -14.50
CA ALA A 55 -20.70 -14.37 -15.38
C ALA A 55 -21.82 -15.42 -15.41
N GLY A 56 -23.00 -15.15 -14.80
CA GLY A 56 -24.15 -16.06 -14.74
C GLY A 56 -23.99 -17.19 -13.71
N ARG A 57 -22.91 -17.23 -12.93
CA ARG A 57 -22.67 -18.24 -11.88
C ARG A 57 -23.40 -17.88 -10.58
N ARG A 58 -24.72 -17.61 -10.70
CA ARG A 58 -25.55 -17.12 -9.58
C ARG A 58 -25.46 -17.98 -8.33
N ALA A 59 -25.52 -19.31 -8.47
CA ALA A 59 -25.44 -20.21 -7.31
C ALA A 59 -24.12 -20.05 -6.54
N ALA A 60 -22.98 -19.99 -7.23
CA ALA A 60 -21.68 -19.80 -6.62
C ALA A 60 -21.56 -18.43 -5.92
N ALA A 61 -22.08 -17.38 -6.53
CA ALA A 61 -22.10 -16.04 -5.94
C ALA A 61 -22.91 -16.02 -4.63
N LEU A 62 -24.12 -16.63 -4.64
CA LEU A 62 -24.99 -16.66 -3.45
C LEU A 62 -24.45 -17.58 -2.35
N THR A 63 -23.80 -18.70 -2.64
CA THR A 63 -23.14 -19.53 -1.62
C THR A 63 -22.03 -18.72 -0.92
N LYS A 64 -21.16 -18.05 -1.69
CA LYS A 64 -20.12 -17.18 -1.09
C LYS A 64 -20.71 -16.02 -0.28
N PHE A 65 -21.86 -15.49 -0.70
CA PHE A 65 -22.58 -14.47 0.03
C PHE A 65 -23.11 -14.99 1.37
N ASP A 66 -23.73 -16.17 1.40
CA ASP A 66 -24.27 -16.78 2.61
C ASP A 66 -23.14 -17.07 3.63
N ASP A 67 -21.99 -17.57 3.16
CA ASP A 67 -20.78 -17.78 4.00
C ASP A 67 -20.27 -16.45 4.56
N LEU A 68 -20.15 -15.42 3.73
CA LEU A 68 -19.71 -14.09 4.18
C LEU A 68 -20.66 -13.49 5.19
N ARG A 69 -21.98 -13.64 4.93
CA ARG A 69 -23.02 -13.16 5.83
C ARG A 69 -22.94 -13.86 7.19
N ALA A 70 -22.85 -15.19 7.22
CA ALA A 70 -22.75 -15.95 8.46
C ALA A 70 -21.57 -15.50 9.33
N GLU A 71 -20.39 -15.33 8.74
CA GLU A 71 -19.18 -14.85 9.44
C GLU A 71 -19.37 -13.44 10.03
N HIS A 72 -19.99 -12.52 9.28
CA HIS A 72 -20.23 -11.17 9.78
C HIS A 72 -21.29 -11.12 10.88
N PHE A 73 -22.32 -11.98 10.79
CA PHE A 73 -23.33 -12.06 11.84
C PHE A 73 -22.77 -12.65 13.12
N ASP A 74 -21.91 -13.66 13.05
CA ASP A 74 -21.21 -14.22 14.23
C ASP A 74 -20.40 -13.13 14.95
N ILE A 75 -19.66 -12.31 14.21
CA ILE A 75 -18.93 -11.17 14.78
C ILE A 75 -19.87 -10.08 15.34
N ALA A 76 -20.93 -9.75 14.58
CA ALA A 76 -21.88 -8.70 14.99
C ALA A 76 -22.66 -9.07 16.23
N ASP A 77 -23.05 -10.35 16.39
CA ASP A 77 -23.77 -10.84 17.57
C ASP A 77 -22.96 -10.68 18.85
N HIS A 78 -21.63 -10.83 18.76
CA HIS A 78 -20.75 -10.58 19.92
C HIS A 78 -20.81 -9.14 20.47
N PHE A 79 -21.18 -8.17 19.61
CA PHE A 79 -21.26 -6.75 19.97
C PHE A 79 -22.67 -6.18 19.94
N ASP A 80 -23.72 -7.01 19.93
CA ASP A 80 -25.13 -6.59 19.78
C ASP A 80 -25.36 -5.69 18.53
N ALA A 81 -24.64 -5.95 17.44
CA ALA A 81 -24.69 -5.18 16.20
C ALA A 81 -25.51 -5.85 15.08
N HIS A 82 -26.12 -6.99 15.35
CA HIS A 82 -26.87 -7.82 14.40
C HIS A 82 -27.83 -6.99 13.52
N THR A 83 -28.74 -6.28 14.16
CA THR A 83 -29.78 -5.49 13.48
C THR A 83 -29.23 -4.35 12.63
N LEU A 84 -28.01 -3.91 12.88
CA LEU A 84 -27.35 -2.83 12.15
C LEU A 84 -26.81 -3.28 10.78
N ILE A 85 -26.58 -4.59 10.58
CA ILE A 85 -26.04 -5.15 9.35
C ILE A 85 -27.08 -5.90 8.49
N ASP A 86 -28.28 -6.16 9.02
CA ASP A 86 -29.36 -6.85 8.31
C ASP A 86 -29.70 -6.17 6.97
N GLN A 87 -30.03 -4.87 7.01
CA GLN A 87 -30.41 -4.13 5.82
C GLN A 87 -29.27 -4.05 4.78
N PRO A 88 -28.03 -3.71 5.15
CA PRO A 88 -26.89 -3.76 4.22
C PRO A 88 -26.71 -5.12 3.51
N PHE A 89 -26.86 -6.24 4.23
CA PHE A 89 -26.79 -7.56 3.61
C PHE A 89 -27.97 -7.84 2.69
N ALA A 90 -29.20 -7.41 3.04
CA ALA A 90 -30.35 -7.55 2.16
C ALA A 90 -30.16 -6.77 0.85
N GLU A 91 -29.69 -5.52 0.93
CA GLU A 91 -29.35 -4.70 -0.25
C GLU A 91 -28.30 -5.38 -1.14
N LEU A 92 -27.21 -5.87 -0.54
CA LEU A 92 -26.15 -6.57 -1.26
C LEU A 92 -26.67 -7.82 -1.99
N ALA A 93 -27.53 -8.58 -1.35
CA ALA A 93 -28.16 -9.75 -1.97
C ALA A 93 -28.98 -9.39 -3.23
N GLU A 94 -29.76 -8.30 -3.15
CA GLU A 94 -30.55 -7.83 -4.31
C GLU A 94 -29.65 -7.35 -5.46
N ILE A 95 -28.54 -6.64 -5.14
CA ILE A 95 -27.55 -6.21 -6.13
C ILE A 95 -26.93 -7.42 -6.84
N LEU A 96 -26.49 -8.45 -6.10
CA LEU A 96 -25.92 -9.66 -6.68
C LEU A 96 -26.93 -10.44 -7.55
N ARG A 97 -28.22 -10.51 -7.13
CA ARG A 97 -29.28 -11.10 -7.94
C ARG A 97 -29.51 -10.32 -9.23
N GLY A 98 -29.54 -8.99 -9.14
CA GLY A 98 -29.68 -8.10 -10.30
C GLY A 98 -28.54 -8.26 -11.30
N LEU A 99 -27.31 -8.31 -10.83
CA LEU A 99 -26.10 -8.54 -11.67
C LEU A 99 -26.17 -9.90 -12.39
N ALA A 100 -26.64 -10.94 -11.70
CA ALA A 100 -26.77 -12.26 -12.31
C ALA A 100 -27.83 -12.32 -13.44
N VAL A 101 -28.78 -11.40 -13.45
CA VAL A 101 -29.78 -11.25 -14.52
C VAL A 101 -29.26 -10.38 -15.66
N LEU A 102 -28.59 -9.27 -15.32
CA LEU A 102 -28.09 -8.31 -16.30
C LEU A 102 -26.85 -8.83 -17.06
N GLY A 103 -26.00 -9.62 -16.41
CA GLY A 103 -24.74 -10.13 -16.99
C GLY A 103 -23.68 -9.06 -17.23
N GLU A 104 -23.84 -7.86 -16.66
CA GLU A 104 -22.94 -6.75 -16.84
C GLU A 104 -22.36 -6.28 -15.50
N LEU A 105 -21.03 -6.06 -15.44
CA LEU A 105 -20.32 -5.56 -14.29
C LEU A 105 -19.58 -4.29 -14.67
N THR A 106 -20.11 -3.16 -14.27
CA THR A 106 -19.47 -1.85 -14.52
C THR A 106 -18.52 -1.47 -13.37
N PRO A 107 -17.52 -0.58 -13.61
CA PRO A 107 -16.70 -0.04 -12.53
C PRO A 107 -17.52 0.58 -11.39
N ARG A 108 -18.66 1.23 -11.70
CA ARG A 108 -19.58 1.79 -10.71
C ARG A 108 -20.24 0.68 -9.86
N SER A 109 -20.64 -0.43 -10.47
CA SER A 109 -21.22 -1.57 -9.75
C SER A 109 -20.17 -2.23 -8.84
N LEU A 110 -18.93 -2.33 -9.31
CA LEU A 110 -17.80 -2.82 -8.51
C LEU A 110 -17.57 -1.96 -7.26
N ASP A 111 -17.53 -0.63 -7.39
CA ASP A 111 -17.41 0.28 -6.26
C ASP A 111 -18.54 0.11 -5.25
N THR A 112 -19.77 0.03 -5.75
CA THR A 112 -20.95 -0.17 -4.90
C THR A 112 -20.81 -1.44 -4.08
N ILE A 113 -20.48 -2.58 -4.72
CA ILE A 113 -20.36 -3.88 -4.04
C ILE A 113 -19.17 -3.89 -3.09
N ALA A 114 -17.98 -3.42 -3.53
CA ALA A 114 -16.80 -3.36 -2.70
C ALA A 114 -17.02 -2.53 -1.42
N SER A 115 -17.80 -1.45 -1.51
CA SER A 115 -18.07 -0.55 -0.40
C SER A 115 -18.77 -1.23 0.80
N TYR A 116 -19.48 -2.33 0.58
CA TYR A 116 -20.14 -3.05 1.67
C TYR A 116 -19.15 -3.60 2.70
N GLY A 117 -17.91 -3.90 2.30
CA GLY A 117 -16.89 -4.35 3.23
C GLY A 117 -16.66 -3.35 4.38
N GLU A 118 -16.38 -2.12 4.03
CA GLU A 118 -16.12 -1.05 5.00
C GLU A 118 -17.38 -0.51 5.66
N ARG A 119 -18.51 -0.50 4.96
CA ARG A 119 -19.82 -0.13 5.52
C ARG A 119 -20.22 -1.08 6.66
N LEU A 120 -20.04 -2.39 6.48
CA LEU A 120 -20.35 -3.41 7.49
C LEU A 120 -19.36 -3.32 8.66
N SER A 121 -18.06 -3.29 8.38
CA SER A 121 -17.03 -3.26 9.42
C SER A 121 -17.12 -2.00 10.30
N SER A 122 -17.35 -0.83 9.70
CA SER A 122 -17.40 0.42 10.43
C SER A 122 -18.58 0.50 11.40
N VAL A 123 -19.74 -0.04 11.03
CA VAL A 123 -20.92 -0.11 11.89
C VAL A 123 -20.68 -1.05 13.09
N ILE A 124 -20.11 -2.25 12.84
CA ILE A 124 -19.80 -3.22 13.90
C ILE A 124 -18.78 -2.62 14.88
N VAL A 125 -17.69 -2.03 14.36
CA VAL A 125 -16.64 -1.42 15.21
C VAL A 125 -17.16 -0.20 15.96
N ALA A 126 -18.02 0.63 15.36
CA ALA A 126 -18.66 1.75 16.05
C ALA A 126 -19.52 1.28 17.23
N LYS A 127 -20.27 0.19 17.05
CA LYS A 127 -21.07 -0.41 18.12
C LYS A 127 -20.18 -0.99 19.22
N ALA A 128 -19.12 -1.71 18.87
CA ALA A 128 -18.14 -2.27 19.83
C ALA A 128 -17.47 -1.18 20.68
N LEU A 129 -17.15 -0.03 20.08
CA LEU A 129 -16.57 1.14 20.77
C LEU A 129 -17.58 2.00 21.49
N SER A 130 -18.90 1.74 21.39
CA SER A 130 -19.96 2.67 21.80
C SER A 130 -19.74 4.09 21.27
N ALA A 131 -19.28 4.19 20.01
CA ALA A 131 -18.82 5.40 19.35
C ALA A 131 -19.84 5.93 18.34
N GLN A 132 -19.67 7.19 17.93
CA GLN A 132 -20.41 7.75 16.82
C GLN A 132 -19.98 7.07 15.50
N HIS A 133 -20.94 6.57 14.73
CA HIS A 133 -20.68 6.12 13.35
C HIS A 133 -20.86 7.30 12.39
N ALA A 134 -19.92 7.43 11.44
CA ALA A 134 -19.98 8.38 10.34
C ALA A 134 -19.79 7.64 9.01
N ASP A 135 -20.77 7.71 8.11
CA ASP A 135 -20.63 7.12 6.79
C ASP A 135 -19.60 7.94 5.98
N ALA A 136 -18.50 7.32 5.59
CA ALA A 136 -17.43 8.03 4.87
C ALA A 136 -17.92 8.65 3.55
N ARG A 137 -18.98 8.12 2.94
CA ARG A 137 -19.57 8.65 1.70
C ARG A 137 -20.18 10.04 1.86
N ASP A 138 -20.54 10.43 3.08
CA ASP A 138 -21.06 11.76 3.39
C ASP A 138 -19.92 12.80 3.46
N TYR A 139 -18.69 12.35 3.74
CA TYR A 139 -17.55 13.24 4.03
C TYR A 139 -16.48 13.21 2.94
N ILE A 140 -16.17 12.05 2.36
CA ILE A 140 -15.14 11.89 1.34
C ILE A 140 -15.76 12.06 -0.04
N VAL A 141 -15.54 13.23 -0.64
CA VAL A 141 -16.04 13.57 -1.99
C VAL A 141 -14.99 13.23 -3.01
N THR A 142 -15.39 12.56 -4.10
CA THR A 142 -14.47 12.12 -5.16
C THR A 142 -14.95 12.52 -6.54
N ASP A 143 -14.07 12.38 -7.52
CA ASP A 143 -14.46 12.36 -8.93
C ASP A 143 -15.21 11.05 -9.28
N ASN A 144 -15.54 10.86 -10.55
CA ASN A 144 -16.31 9.71 -11.07
C ASN A 144 -15.43 8.62 -11.70
N ARG A 145 -14.12 8.62 -11.46
CA ARG A 145 -13.21 7.57 -11.93
C ARG A 145 -13.31 6.34 -11.05
N HIS A 146 -14.41 5.61 -11.20
CA HIS A 146 -14.70 4.44 -10.40
C HIS A 146 -13.53 3.46 -10.34
N THR A 147 -13.38 2.76 -9.21
CA THR A 147 -12.30 1.85 -8.81
C THR A 147 -10.97 2.51 -8.43
N GLN A 148 -10.75 3.78 -8.82
CA GLN A 148 -9.56 4.59 -8.51
C GLN A 148 -9.93 6.08 -8.45
N ALA A 149 -11.02 6.40 -7.75
CA ALA A 149 -11.52 7.76 -7.67
C ALA A 149 -10.56 8.68 -6.92
N ALA A 150 -10.33 9.87 -7.47
CA ALA A 150 -9.51 10.88 -6.82
C ALA A 150 -10.35 11.74 -5.88
N PRO A 151 -9.87 12.03 -4.65
CA PRO A 151 -10.57 12.89 -3.72
C PRO A 151 -10.60 14.35 -4.21
N LEU A 152 -11.76 14.98 -4.08
CA LEU A 152 -11.94 16.43 -4.26
C LEU A 152 -11.67 17.11 -2.91
N TYR A 153 -10.41 17.48 -2.67
CA TYR A 153 -9.92 17.86 -1.33
C TYR A 153 -10.68 19.02 -0.71
N GLU A 154 -10.95 20.10 -1.44
CA GLU A 154 -11.66 21.28 -0.91
C GLU A 154 -13.06 20.92 -0.42
N LEU A 155 -13.82 20.15 -1.20
CA LEU A 155 -15.16 19.69 -0.84
C LEU A 155 -15.11 18.71 0.33
N THR A 156 -14.16 17.80 0.29
CA THR A 156 -13.93 16.80 1.35
C THR A 156 -13.61 17.49 2.68
N TYR A 157 -12.66 18.43 2.68
CA TYR A 157 -12.29 19.15 3.91
C TYR A 157 -13.43 20.04 4.43
N SER A 158 -14.20 20.67 3.53
CA SER A 158 -15.41 21.39 3.89
C SER A 158 -16.49 20.50 4.53
N ARG A 159 -16.63 19.25 4.09
CA ARG A 159 -17.56 18.29 4.72
C ARG A 159 -17.01 17.75 6.04
N LEU A 160 -15.73 17.40 6.10
CA LEU A 160 -15.08 16.94 7.33
C LEU A 160 -15.14 17.97 8.46
N SER A 161 -15.01 19.26 8.15
CA SER A 161 -15.15 20.31 9.16
C SER A 161 -16.54 20.38 9.82
N LYS A 162 -17.55 19.75 9.21
CA LYS A 162 -18.91 19.63 9.73
C LYS A 162 -19.16 18.30 10.45
N LEU A 163 -18.13 17.46 10.61
CA LEU A 163 -18.26 16.22 11.37
C LEU A 163 -18.65 16.56 12.82
N PRO A 164 -19.76 16.01 13.33
CA PRO A 164 -20.21 16.32 14.68
C PRO A 164 -19.13 15.96 15.71
N PRO A 165 -18.90 16.81 16.72
CA PRO A 165 -17.90 16.55 17.73
C PRO A 165 -18.30 15.33 18.58
N ALA A 166 -17.37 14.38 18.71
CA ALA A 166 -17.51 13.22 19.57
C ALA A 166 -16.15 12.84 20.16
N ALA A 167 -16.15 12.10 21.27
CA ALA A 167 -14.92 11.58 21.85
C ALA A 167 -14.26 10.55 20.90
N ILE A 168 -15.09 9.69 20.32
CA ILE A 168 -14.67 8.68 19.33
C ILE A 168 -15.68 8.68 18.17
N THR A 169 -15.19 8.81 16.94
CA THR A 169 -15.96 8.66 15.72
C THR A 169 -15.36 7.52 14.88
N VAL A 170 -16.20 6.63 14.37
CA VAL A 170 -15.77 5.52 13.49
C VAL A 170 -16.30 5.74 12.09
N MET A 171 -15.45 5.58 11.07
CA MET A 171 -15.84 5.58 9.66
C MET A 171 -15.15 4.47 8.86
N GLY A 172 -15.77 4.06 7.77
CA GLY A 172 -15.15 3.15 6.81
C GLY A 172 -14.05 3.85 6.01
N GLY A 173 -12.91 3.21 5.86
CA GLY A 173 -11.89 3.66 4.93
C GLY A 173 -12.21 3.31 3.48
N PHE A 174 -11.30 3.58 2.52
CA PHE A 174 -11.37 3.16 1.13
C PHE A 174 -12.54 3.73 0.32
N ILE A 175 -13.65 4.07 0.92
CA ILE A 175 -14.91 4.48 0.26
C ILE A 175 -15.14 6.00 0.34
N GLY A 176 -15.84 6.51 -0.65
CA GLY A 176 -16.34 7.88 -0.74
C GLY A 176 -17.57 7.93 -1.64
N ALA A 177 -17.95 9.11 -2.03
CA ALA A 177 -19.00 9.33 -3.03
C ALA A 177 -18.67 10.51 -3.93
N THR A 178 -19.20 10.49 -5.15
CA THR A 178 -19.20 11.65 -6.03
C THR A 178 -20.08 12.77 -5.46
N GLU A 179 -20.00 13.97 -6.00
CA GLU A 179 -20.92 15.07 -5.61
C GLU A 179 -22.41 14.71 -5.76
N ALA A 180 -22.73 13.85 -6.73
CA ALA A 180 -24.08 13.34 -6.95
C ALA A 180 -24.49 12.21 -5.99
N GLY A 181 -23.66 11.87 -5.00
CA GLY A 181 -23.94 10.82 -4.02
C GLY A 181 -23.72 9.40 -4.52
N VAL A 182 -23.06 9.22 -5.67
CA VAL A 182 -22.74 7.89 -6.19
C VAL A 182 -21.50 7.33 -5.48
N THR A 183 -21.64 6.14 -4.88
CA THR A 183 -20.53 5.47 -4.20
C THR A 183 -19.34 5.27 -5.12
N SER A 184 -18.14 5.54 -4.59
CA SER A 184 -16.86 5.40 -5.26
C SER A 184 -15.84 4.76 -4.33
N THR A 185 -14.74 4.24 -4.88
CA THR A 185 -13.62 3.70 -4.10
C THR A 185 -12.29 4.36 -4.49
N LEU A 186 -11.39 4.52 -3.51
CA LEU A 186 -10.11 5.22 -3.65
C LEU A 186 -8.99 4.33 -4.22
N GLY A 187 -9.28 3.08 -4.55
CA GLY A 187 -8.31 2.14 -5.07
C GLY A 187 -7.37 1.56 -4.02
N ARG A 188 -6.22 1.07 -4.46
CA ARG A 188 -5.23 0.37 -3.60
C ARG A 188 -4.75 1.26 -2.44
N GLY A 189 -4.75 0.69 -1.21
CA GLY A 189 -4.36 1.43 -0.01
C GLY A 189 -5.39 2.47 0.43
N GLY A 190 -6.63 2.40 -0.11
CA GLY A 190 -7.65 3.41 0.10
C GLY A 190 -7.99 3.71 1.55
N SER A 191 -7.91 2.72 2.48
CA SER A 191 -8.17 2.99 3.91
C SER A 191 -7.06 3.81 4.57
N ASP A 192 -5.78 3.58 4.19
CA ASP A 192 -4.65 4.41 4.64
C ASP A 192 -4.79 5.82 4.06
N PHE A 193 -5.24 5.91 2.78
CA PHE A 193 -5.51 7.17 2.13
C PHE A 193 -6.66 7.93 2.81
N THR A 194 -7.76 7.26 3.16
CA THR A 194 -8.85 7.86 3.94
C THR A 194 -8.32 8.43 5.26
N ALA A 195 -7.51 7.67 6.02
CA ALA A 195 -6.95 8.15 7.28
C ALA A 195 -6.08 9.41 7.08
N SER A 196 -5.31 9.46 6.02
CA SER A 196 -4.48 10.61 5.66
C SER A 196 -5.32 11.83 5.26
N ILE A 197 -6.38 11.64 4.45
CA ILE A 197 -7.33 12.70 4.06
C ILE A 197 -8.05 13.25 5.29
N VAL A 198 -8.56 12.37 6.15
CA VAL A 198 -9.26 12.74 7.39
C VAL A 198 -8.32 13.49 8.34
N GLY A 199 -7.09 12.98 8.50
CA GLY A 199 -6.06 13.63 9.31
C GLY A 199 -5.73 15.03 8.82
N ALA A 200 -5.56 15.20 7.51
CA ALA A 200 -5.30 16.49 6.89
C ALA A 200 -6.50 17.46 7.03
N GLY A 201 -7.72 16.98 6.77
CA GLY A 201 -8.94 17.79 6.83
C GLY A 201 -9.34 18.22 8.24
N LEU A 202 -9.01 17.43 9.26
CA LEU A 202 -9.31 17.70 10.65
C LEU A 202 -8.10 18.21 11.45
N HIS A 203 -6.96 18.47 10.79
CA HIS A 203 -5.74 18.96 11.43
C HIS A 203 -5.28 18.05 12.61
N ALA A 204 -5.22 16.74 12.33
CA ALA A 204 -4.81 15.77 13.34
C ALA A 204 -3.38 16.03 13.84
N SER A 205 -3.13 15.75 15.11
CA SER A 205 -1.77 15.82 15.69
C SER A 205 -0.87 14.67 15.26
N GLU A 206 -1.47 13.51 14.95
CA GLU A 206 -0.80 12.30 14.47
C GLU A 206 -1.82 11.40 13.76
N ILE A 207 -1.35 10.64 12.76
CA ILE A 207 -2.10 9.55 12.11
C ILE A 207 -1.42 8.25 12.48
N GLN A 208 -2.15 7.29 13.05
CA GLN A 208 -1.66 5.98 13.43
C GLN A 208 -2.21 4.91 12.48
N ILE A 209 -1.31 4.16 11.84
CA ILE A 209 -1.65 3.03 10.97
C ILE A 209 -1.37 1.74 11.74
N TRP A 210 -2.43 1.13 12.25
CA TRP A 210 -2.40 -0.12 12.98
C TRP A 210 -2.53 -1.30 12.00
N THR A 211 -1.52 -2.16 12.00
CA THR A 211 -1.38 -3.30 11.08
C THR A 211 -0.85 -4.53 11.83
N ASP A 212 -0.31 -5.52 11.13
CA ASP A 212 0.23 -6.76 11.69
C ASP A 212 1.77 -6.80 11.75
N VAL A 213 2.43 -5.66 11.54
CA VAL A 213 3.89 -5.52 11.63
C VAL A 213 4.32 -4.52 12.70
N ASP A 214 5.48 -4.74 13.31
CA ASP A 214 6.00 -3.90 14.41
C ASP A 214 6.54 -2.53 13.96
N GLY A 215 6.29 -2.13 12.74
CA GLY A 215 6.82 -0.93 12.11
C GLY A 215 7.64 -1.25 10.87
N MET A 216 8.45 -0.30 10.42
CA MET A 216 9.42 -0.51 9.34
C MET A 216 10.70 -1.11 9.90
N LEU A 217 11.24 -2.10 9.19
CA LEU A 217 12.45 -2.82 9.59
C LEU A 217 13.62 -2.44 8.67
N THR A 218 14.84 -2.70 9.13
CA THR A 218 16.06 -2.52 8.33
C THR A 218 16.14 -3.48 7.14
N THR A 219 15.31 -4.52 7.10
CA THR A 219 15.15 -5.44 5.98
C THR A 219 13.83 -6.21 6.06
N ASP A 220 13.39 -6.84 4.97
CA ASP A 220 12.22 -7.72 4.94
C ASP A 220 12.52 -9.02 5.74
N PRO A 221 11.76 -9.30 6.82
CA PRO A 221 12.02 -10.47 7.67
C PRO A 221 11.81 -11.81 6.94
N ARG A 222 11.09 -11.82 5.80
CA ARG A 222 10.92 -13.01 4.95
C ARG A 222 12.18 -13.34 4.16
N VAL A 223 13.03 -12.34 3.88
CA VAL A 223 14.31 -12.50 3.19
C VAL A 223 15.43 -12.73 4.22
N TYR A 224 15.47 -11.90 5.26
CA TYR A 224 16.46 -11.99 6.33
C TYR A 224 15.84 -11.62 7.70
N PRO A 225 15.74 -12.57 8.64
CA PRO A 225 15.02 -12.36 9.90
C PRO A 225 15.79 -11.51 10.95
N GLY A 226 17.05 -11.17 10.68
CA GLY A 226 17.90 -10.36 11.58
C GLY A 226 17.68 -8.86 11.48
N GLY A 227 16.54 -8.42 10.95
CA GLY A 227 16.23 -7.00 10.80
C GLY A 227 15.95 -6.30 12.14
N HIS A 228 16.36 -5.05 12.26
CA HIS A 228 16.10 -4.16 13.39
C HIS A 228 14.95 -3.22 13.07
N ARG A 229 14.20 -2.80 14.09
CA ARG A 229 13.12 -1.81 13.91
C ARG A 229 13.71 -0.41 13.72
N VAL A 230 13.17 0.33 12.75
CA VAL A 230 13.50 1.73 12.51
C VAL A 230 12.51 2.59 13.30
N LYS A 231 12.97 3.31 14.32
CA LYS A 231 12.13 4.15 15.18
C LYS A 231 11.57 5.37 14.45
N SER A 232 12.40 6.00 13.61
CA SER A 232 12.05 7.22 12.88
C SER A 232 12.64 7.25 11.48
N ILE A 233 11.81 7.64 10.50
CA ILE A 233 12.18 7.73 9.10
C ILE A 233 11.50 8.94 8.46
N SER A 234 12.09 9.54 7.42
CA SER A 234 11.44 10.59 6.66
C SER A 234 10.38 10.04 5.69
N PHE A 235 9.42 10.87 5.30
CA PHE A 235 8.45 10.50 4.26
C PHE A 235 9.14 10.12 2.95
N ALA A 236 10.24 10.79 2.59
CA ALA A 236 11.00 10.51 1.38
C ALA A 236 11.65 9.12 1.43
N GLU A 237 12.29 8.75 2.54
CA GLU A 237 12.87 7.42 2.73
C GLU A 237 11.77 6.34 2.78
N ALA A 238 10.66 6.59 3.46
CA ALA A 238 9.53 5.66 3.52
C ALA A 238 8.93 5.40 2.13
N ALA A 239 8.85 6.43 1.27
CA ALA A 239 8.39 6.30 -0.10
C ALA A 239 9.32 5.42 -0.94
N GLU A 240 10.65 5.58 -0.81
CA GLU A 240 11.63 4.71 -1.48
C GLU A 240 11.48 3.25 -1.05
N LEU A 241 11.35 2.99 0.26
CA LEU A 241 11.16 1.64 0.78
C LEU A 241 9.88 0.99 0.25
N ALA A 242 8.79 1.73 0.22
CA ALA A 242 7.50 1.23 -0.26
C ALA A 242 7.52 0.89 -1.76
N TYR A 243 8.22 1.70 -2.56
CA TYR A 243 8.39 1.43 -3.99
C TYR A 243 9.18 0.14 -4.26
N PHE A 244 10.24 -0.11 -3.49
CA PHE A 244 11.10 -1.27 -3.66
C PHE A 244 10.70 -2.49 -2.81
N GLY A 245 9.47 -2.57 -2.31
CA GLY A 245 8.91 -3.81 -1.78
C GLY A 245 8.52 -3.84 -0.31
N ALA A 246 8.77 -2.79 0.45
CA ALA A 246 8.23 -2.67 1.81
C ALA A 246 6.73 -2.39 1.74
N LYS A 247 5.91 -3.45 1.73
CA LYS A 247 4.44 -3.40 1.57
C LYS A 247 3.69 -2.83 2.79
N VAL A 248 4.35 -2.04 3.62
CA VAL A 248 3.76 -1.52 4.87
C VAL A 248 2.87 -0.32 4.60
N LEU A 249 3.22 0.50 3.62
CA LEU A 249 2.51 1.74 3.29
C LEU A 249 2.69 2.07 1.80
N HIS A 250 1.63 2.54 1.12
CA HIS A 250 1.78 3.04 -0.25
C HIS A 250 2.09 4.54 -0.21
N PRO A 251 3.15 5.04 -0.90
CA PRO A 251 3.58 6.43 -0.79
C PRO A 251 2.49 7.47 -1.08
N SER A 252 1.67 7.23 -2.10
CA SER A 252 0.60 8.16 -2.48
C SER A 252 -0.50 8.29 -1.43
N THR A 253 -0.68 7.29 -0.57
CA THR A 253 -1.75 7.30 0.44
C THR A 253 -1.46 8.22 1.62
N VAL A 254 -0.21 8.63 1.82
CA VAL A 254 0.20 9.54 2.90
C VAL A 254 0.44 10.97 2.43
N LEU A 255 0.29 11.27 1.14
CA LEU A 255 0.52 12.61 0.59
C LEU A 255 -0.25 13.72 1.34
N PRO A 256 -1.54 13.58 1.68
CA PRO A 256 -2.24 14.62 2.45
C PRO A 256 -1.61 14.90 3.82
N ALA A 257 -1.09 13.86 4.49
CA ALA A 257 -0.38 14.02 5.76
C ALA A 257 0.97 14.73 5.56
N VAL A 258 1.71 14.35 4.49
CA VAL A 258 3.00 14.98 4.13
C VAL A 258 2.83 16.47 3.89
N GLU A 259 1.85 16.86 3.07
CA GLU A 259 1.57 18.26 2.73
C GLU A 259 1.21 19.12 3.95
N LYS A 260 0.59 18.52 4.97
CA LYS A 260 0.24 19.19 6.22
C LYS A 260 1.28 19.01 7.32
N GLY A 261 2.37 18.28 7.07
CA GLY A 261 3.41 18.00 8.06
C GLY A 261 2.94 17.15 9.23
N ILE A 262 1.87 16.35 9.06
CA ILE A 262 1.29 15.51 10.11
C ILE A 262 2.11 14.22 10.21
N PRO A 263 2.65 13.87 11.39
CA PRO A 263 3.37 12.61 11.57
C PRO A 263 2.44 11.41 11.33
N VAL A 264 3.00 10.37 10.70
CA VAL A 264 2.33 9.08 10.55
C VAL A 264 3.10 8.04 11.35
N ARG A 265 2.42 7.23 12.16
CA ARG A 265 3.04 6.16 12.94
C ARG A 265 2.50 4.80 12.49
N ILE A 266 3.40 3.85 12.25
CA ILE A 266 3.05 2.46 11.92
C ILE A 266 3.18 1.64 13.20
N LEU A 267 2.12 0.93 13.57
CA LEU A 267 1.98 0.23 14.84
C LEU A 267 1.40 -1.17 14.64
N ASN A 268 1.73 -2.09 15.55
CA ASN A 268 1.21 -3.45 15.51
C ASN A 268 -0.03 -3.59 16.41
N SER A 269 -1.18 -3.91 15.81
CA SER A 269 -2.43 -4.10 16.55
C SER A 269 -2.46 -5.37 17.42
N ARG A 270 -1.55 -6.32 17.15
CA ARG A 270 -1.37 -7.55 17.96
C ARG A 270 -0.35 -7.36 19.09
N ARG A 271 0.48 -6.33 18.99
CA ARG A 271 1.56 -5.98 19.94
C ARG A 271 1.56 -4.47 20.20
N PRO A 272 0.50 -3.94 20.82
CA PRO A 272 0.30 -2.50 21.01
C PRO A 272 1.35 -1.84 21.92
N GLU A 273 2.09 -2.64 22.68
CA GLU A 273 3.21 -2.19 23.52
C GLU A 273 4.44 -1.79 22.72
N VAL A 274 4.55 -2.21 21.44
CA VAL A 274 5.68 -1.84 20.57
C VAL A 274 5.46 -0.43 20.01
N GLU A 275 6.45 0.44 20.17
CA GLU A 275 6.34 1.85 19.77
C GLU A 275 6.19 2.09 18.26
N GLY A 276 6.51 1.08 17.44
CA GLY A 276 6.39 1.14 15.99
C GLY A 276 7.41 2.07 15.31
N THR A 277 7.07 2.56 14.11
CA THR A 277 7.91 3.50 13.34
C THR A 277 7.18 4.82 13.14
N ARG A 278 7.84 5.92 13.45
CA ARG A 278 7.34 7.27 13.20
C ARG A 278 7.88 7.81 11.87
N ILE A 279 6.98 8.17 10.97
CA ILE A 279 7.28 8.77 9.67
C ILE A 279 7.02 10.27 9.78
N VAL A 280 8.03 11.09 9.48
CA VAL A 280 8.03 12.55 9.69
C VAL A 280 8.54 13.28 8.45
N ALA A 281 8.31 14.59 8.39
CA ALA A 281 8.78 15.42 7.28
C ALA A 281 10.32 15.44 7.18
N GLN A 282 10.99 15.56 8.33
CA GLN A 282 12.44 15.50 8.45
C GLN A 282 12.80 14.48 9.51
N ALA A 283 13.49 13.41 9.11
CA ALA A 283 13.95 12.40 10.05
C ALA A 283 15.08 12.92 10.96
N VAL A 284 15.22 12.27 12.10
CA VAL A 284 16.37 12.49 12.99
C VAL A 284 17.65 12.15 12.23
N PRO A 285 18.72 12.99 12.30
CA PRO A 285 20.01 12.65 11.74
C PRO A 285 20.50 11.29 12.23
N CYS A 286 21.00 10.46 11.32
CA CYS A 286 21.43 9.09 11.60
C CYS A 286 22.91 8.91 11.29
N ARG A 287 23.66 8.24 12.18
CA ARG A 287 25.06 7.89 11.93
C ARG A 287 25.20 6.82 10.85
N ASN A 288 24.20 5.96 10.69
CA ASN A 288 24.18 4.93 9.65
C ASN A 288 23.82 5.57 8.30
N ALA A 289 24.67 5.40 7.30
CA ALA A 289 24.41 5.87 5.94
C ALA A 289 23.18 5.19 5.30
N VAL A 290 22.87 3.97 5.74
CA VAL A 290 21.75 3.15 5.29
C VAL A 290 20.78 2.95 6.45
N LYS A 291 19.49 3.17 6.23
CA LYS A 291 18.44 2.95 7.22
C LYS A 291 17.65 1.67 6.99
N SER A 292 17.58 1.22 5.73
CA SER A 292 16.91 -0.05 5.41
C SER A 292 17.36 -0.59 4.06
N ILE A 293 17.19 -1.91 3.87
CA ILE A 293 17.43 -2.64 2.63
C ILE A 293 16.10 -3.20 2.16
N ALA A 294 15.53 -2.60 1.12
CA ALA A 294 14.32 -3.09 0.48
C ALA A 294 14.66 -4.10 -0.62
N CYS A 295 13.74 -5.04 -0.86
CA CYS A 295 13.91 -6.08 -1.88
C CYS A 295 12.63 -6.26 -2.69
N LYS A 296 12.78 -6.42 -4.01
CA LYS A 296 11.67 -6.76 -4.92
C LYS A 296 12.04 -8.01 -5.70
N MET A 297 11.29 -9.08 -5.50
CA MET A 297 11.49 -10.38 -6.16
C MET A 297 10.67 -10.50 -7.44
N ASN A 298 10.86 -11.60 -8.18
CA ASN A 298 10.17 -11.88 -9.43
C ASN A 298 10.39 -10.80 -10.50
N ILE A 299 11.59 -10.27 -10.58
CA ILE A 299 11.97 -9.24 -11.56
C ILE A 299 12.46 -9.90 -12.84
N THR A 300 12.09 -9.31 -13.94
CA THR A 300 12.63 -9.62 -15.27
C THR A 300 13.48 -8.48 -15.77
N LEU A 301 14.72 -8.77 -16.12
CA LEU A 301 15.65 -7.83 -16.74
C LEU A 301 15.54 -7.98 -18.27
N VAL A 302 15.24 -6.88 -18.94
CA VAL A 302 15.18 -6.79 -20.41
C VAL A 302 16.35 -5.93 -20.88
N ASN A 303 17.27 -6.54 -21.63
CA ASN A 303 18.41 -5.86 -22.22
C ASN A 303 18.14 -5.63 -23.71
N ILE A 304 18.23 -4.39 -24.14
CA ILE A 304 17.95 -3.93 -25.50
C ILE A 304 19.23 -3.32 -26.04
N SER A 305 19.81 -3.89 -27.09
CA SER A 305 21.05 -3.39 -27.69
C SER A 305 20.89 -3.12 -29.19
N SER A 306 21.42 -1.99 -29.65
CA SER A 306 21.36 -1.61 -31.06
C SER A 306 22.46 -0.62 -31.40
N THR A 307 23.27 -0.94 -32.38
CA THR A 307 24.22 0.01 -32.97
C THR A 307 23.53 1.22 -33.60
N ARG A 308 22.23 1.11 -33.91
CA ARG A 308 21.39 2.22 -34.40
C ARG A 308 21.05 3.26 -33.30
N MET A 309 21.35 2.94 -32.05
CA MET A 309 21.23 3.94 -30.94
C MET A 309 22.28 5.02 -31.03
N LEU A 310 23.46 4.67 -31.52
CA LEU A 310 24.57 5.60 -31.61
C LEU A 310 24.19 6.80 -32.47
N MET A 311 24.22 8.01 -31.86
CA MET A 311 23.84 9.28 -32.50
C MET A 311 22.38 9.34 -33.01
N ALA A 312 21.50 8.41 -32.64
CA ALA A 312 20.09 8.42 -33.05
C ALA A 312 19.22 9.20 -32.07
N HIS A 313 18.43 10.13 -32.61
CA HIS A 313 17.41 10.82 -31.81
C HIS A 313 16.14 9.97 -31.67
N GLY A 314 15.54 9.96 -30.47
CA GLY A 314 14.23 9.38 -30.22
C GLY A 314 14.22 7.85 -30.05
N PHE A 315 15.36 7.17 -29.92
CA PHE A 315 15.39 5.72 -29.71
C PHE A 315 14.74 5.33 -28.38
N LEU A 316 15.09 6.00 -27.28
CA LEU A 316 14.45 5.79 -25.96
C LEU A 316 12.95 6.02 -26.01
N ARG A 317 12.49 7.05 -26.72
CA ARG A 317 11.06 7.32 -26.91
C ARG A 317 10.34 6.09 -27.50
N ARG A 318 10.90 5.46 -28.56
CA ARG A 318 10.29 4.27 -29.18
C ARG A 318 10.21 3.09 -28.21
N ILE A 319 11.24 2.87 -27.39
CA ILE A 319 11.22 1.83 -26.36
C ILE A 319 10.05 2.10 -25.40
N PHE A 320 9.97 3.30 -24.82
CA PHE A 320 8.92 3.62 -23.85
C PHE A 320 7.51 3.68 -24.46
N GLU A 321 7.36 4.05 -25.73
CA GLU A 321 6.06 3.97 -26.43
C GLU A 321 5.54 2.53 -26.55
N ILE A 322 6.44 1.54 -26.66
CA ILE A 322 6.05 0.13 -26.64
C ILE A 322 5.57 -0.27 -25.26
N PHE A 323 6.33 0.06 -24.19
CA PHE A 323 5.91 -0.24 -22.82
C PHE A 323 4.61 0.46 -22.41
N ASP A 324 4.41 1.71 -22.82
CA ASP A 324 3.20 2.50 -22.61
C ASP A 324 1.97 1.86 -23.26
N ARG A 325 2.10 1.44 -24.54
CA ARG A 325 1.02 0.75 -25.29
C ARG A 325 0.52 -0.51 -24.58
N TYR A 326 1.42 -1.22 -23.92
CA TYR A 326 1.10 -2.44 -23.17
C TYR A 326 0.87 -2.17 -21.66
N GLU A 327 0.74 -0.92 -21.27
CA GLU A 327 0.50 -0.50 -19.87
C GLU A 327 1.45 -1.20 -18.87
N THR A 328 2.73 -1.38 -19.29
CA THR A 328 3.73 -2.12 -18.51
C THR A 328 4.71 -1.15 -17.86
N PRO A 329 4.66 -0.98 -16.52
CA PRO A 329 5.55 -0.09 -15.80
C PRO A 329 7.00 -0.63 -15.79
N VAL A 330 7.96 0.29 -15.86
CA VAL A 330 9.39 0.02 -15.75
C VAL A 330 9.87 0.46 -14.37
N ASP A 331 10.53 -0.45 -13.62
CA ASP A 331 11.00 -0.16 -12.27
C ASP A 331 12.36 0.57 -12.25
N MET A 332 13.33 0.01 -12.97
CA MET A 332 14.70 0.55 -13.06
C MET A 332 15.12 0.64 -14.50
N LEU A 333 15.99 1.60 -14.79
CA LEU A 333 16.56 1.84 -16.11
C LEU A 333 18.06 2.17 -15.98
N ALA A 334 18.87 1.54 -16.82
CA ALA A 334 20.26 1.92 -17.06
C ALA A 334 20.51 2.00 -18.55
N THR A 335 21.24 3.00 -19.01
CA THR A 335 21.52 3.21 -20.44
C THR A 335 23.00 3.42 -20.69
N SER A 336 23.44 2.96 -21.87
CA SER A 336 24.72 3.33 -22.48
C SER A 336 24.47 3.93 -23.87
N GLU A 337 25.52 4.19 -24.63
CA GLU A 337 25.40 4.72 -25.99
C GLU A 337 24.70 3.74 -26.96
N VAL A 338 24.76 2.43 -26.70
CA VAL A 338 24.28 1.39 -27.61
C VAL A 338 23.36 0.36 -26.96
N SER A 339 23.05 0.52 -25.66
CA SER A 339 22.22 -0.43 -24.94
C SER A 339 21.34 0.24 -23.88
N VAL A 340 20.19 -0.38 -23.63
CA VAL A 340 19.26 -0.04 -22.56
C VAL A 340 18.95 -1.31 -21.78
N SER A 341 19.16 -1.30 -20.49
CA SER A 341 18.71 -2.35 -19.57
C SER A 341 17.59 -1.81 -18.70
N LEU A 342 16.49 -2.52 -18.63
CA LEU A 342 15.35 -2.13 -17.81
C LEU A 342 14.75 -3.32 -17.07
N THR A 343 14.07 -3.06 -15.96
CA THR A 343 13.41 -4.08 -15.15
C THR A 343 11.91 -3.90 -15.14
N ILE A 344 11.20 -5.01 -15.16
CA ILE A 344 9.74 -5.10 -15.02
C ILE A 344 9.37 -6.21 -14.03
N ASP A 345 8.22 -6.07 -13.38
CA ASP A 345 7.65 -7.07 -12.46
C ASP A 345 6.39 -7.74 -13.02
N THR A 346 5.90 -7.30 -14.19
CA THR A 346 4.69 -7.80 -14.83
C THR A 346 5.03 -8.50 -16.14
N LEU A 347 4.63 -9.76 -16.29
CA LEU A 347 4.94 -10.59 -17.46
C LEU A 347 3.77 -10.70 -18.47
N THR A 348 2.61 -10.11 -18.16
CA THR A 348 1.37 -10.30 -18.94
C THR A 348 1.54 -10.03 -20.43
N HIS A 349 2.29 -9.01 -20.80
CA HIS A 349 2.50 -8.60 -22.19
C HIS A 349 3.95 -8.77 -22.67
N LEU A 350 4.83 -9.41 -21.88
CA LEU A 350 6.25 -9.52 -22.17
C LEU A 350 6.55 -10.04 -23.56
N ALA A 351 5.88 -11.12 -23.98
CA ALA A 351 6.12 -11.71 -25.30
C ALA A 351 5.77 -10.76 -26.47
N ALA A 352 4.73 -9.93 -26.32
CA ALA A 352 4.36 -8.94 -27.33
C ALA A 352 5.34 -7.77 -27.34
N ILE A 353 5.73 -7.28 -26.16
CA ILE A 353 6.74 -6.22 -25.98
C ILE A 353 8.07 -6.65 -26.63
N VAL A 354 8.57 -7.85 -26.33
CA VAL A 354 9.82 -8.37 -26.88
C VAL A 354 9.76 -8.42 -28.40
N ARG A 355 8.68 -8.93 -28.98
CA ARG A 355 8.50 -9.00 -30.44
C ARG A 355 8.59 -7.63 -31.11
N GLU A 356 7.93 -6.61 -30.56
CA GLU A 356 8.01 -5.25 -31.12
C GLU A 356 9.39 -4.61 -30.92
N LEU A 357 10.04 -4.87 -29.79
CA LEU A 357 11.41 -4.40 -29.55
C LEU A 357 12.42 -5.04 -30.51
N GLU A 358 12.25 -6.33 -30.87
CA GLU A 358 13.11 -7.05 -31.81
C GLU A 358 13.06 -6.45 -33.23
N GLU A 359 12.02 -5.71 -33.60
CA GLU A 359 11.97 -4.99 -34.89
C GLU A 359 12.99 -3.84 -34.95
N ILE A 360 13.42 -3.30 -33.80
CA ILE A 360 14.28 -2.11 -33.74
C ILE A 360 15.65 -2.38 -33.09
N ALA A 361 15.80 -3.48 -32.34
CA ALA A 361 17.00 -3.80 -31.58
C ALA A 361 17.16 -5.29 -31.35
N GLN A 362 18.32 -5.71 -30.86
CA GLN A 362 18.53 -7.04 -30.31
C GLN A 362 18.04 -7.03 -28.86
N VAL A 363 17.21 -8.02 -28.49
CA VAL A 363 16.62 -8.11 -27.15
C VAL A 363 17.06 -9.40 -26.46
N THR A 364 17.45 -9.30 -25.21
CA THR A 364 17.64 -10.46 -24.32
C THR A 364 16.84 -10.28 -23.05
N VAL A 365 16.25 -11.38 -22.55
CA VAL A 365 15.40 -11.40 -21.38
C VAL A 365 15.97 -12.34 -20.34
N GLU A 366 16.17 -11.85 -19.12
CA GLU A 366 16.63 -12.62 -17.98
C GLU A 366 15.55 -12.58 -16.88
N THR A 367 14.86 -13.70 -16.67
CA THR A 367 13.89 -13.88 -15.58
C THR A 367 14.58 -14.33 -14.28
N GLY A 368 13.84 -14.38 -13.15
CA GLY A 368 14.39 -14.85 -11.89
C GLY A 368 15.44 -13.91 -11.32
N GLN A 369 15.22 -12.61 -11.47
CA GLN A 369 16.07 -11.57 -10.91
C GLN A 369 15.37 -10.93 -9.68
N ALA A 370 16.15 -10.24 -8.86
CA ALA A 370 15.64 -9.45 -7.74
C ALA A 370 16.35 -8.10 -7.68
N ILE A 371 15.60 -7.07 -7.31
CA ILE A 371 16.16 -5.76 -6.97
C ILE A 371 16.50 -5.75 -5.48
N VAL A 372 17.67 -5.27 -5.14
CA VAL A 372 18.10 -4.93 -3.78
C VAL A 372 18.36 -3.43 -3.75
N CYS A 373 17.69 -2.72 -2.85
CA CYS A 373 17.73 -1.28 -2.74
C CYS A 373 18.16 -0.85 -1.33
N LEU A 374 19.31 -0.21 -1.20
CA LEU A 374 19.75 0.44 0.02
C LEU A 374 19.09 1.82 0.10
N VAL A 375 18.39 2.08 1.20
CA VAL A 375 17.71 3.36 1.44
C VAL A 375 18.27 4.03 2.68
N GLY A 376 18.52 5.33 2.57
CA GLY A 376 18.98 6.17 3.67
C GLY A 376 19.15 7.61 3.23
N GLU A 377 19.15 8.51 4.19
CA GLU A 377 19.28 9.92 3.92
C GLU A 377 20.64 10.23 3.26
N ASN A 378 20.59 10.92 2.13
CA ASN A 378 21.79 11.44 1.46
C ASN A 378 22.82 10.38 0.99
N ILE A 379 22.41 9.12 0.74
CA ILE A 379 23.30 8.05 0.24
C ILE A 379 24.15 8.51 -0.96
N ARG A 380 23.53 9.26 -1.88
CA ARG A 380 24.20 9.78 -3.09
C ARG A 380 25.45 10.61 -2.80
N HIS A 381 25.45 11.35 -1.69
CA HIS A 381 26.54 12.28 -1.34
C HIS A 381 27.43 11.76 -0.19
N THR A 382 27.18 10.54 0.30
CA THR A 382 27.99 9.92 1.36
C THR A 382 29.15 9.15 0.74
N PRO A 383 30.40 9.60 0.91
CA PRO A 383 31.57 8.91 0.34
C PRO A 383 31.70 7.49 0.88
N GLY A 384 32.14 6.56 0.02
CA GLY A 384 32.49 5.19 0.40
C GLY A 384 31.31 4.20 0.45
N VAL A 385 30.04 4.64 0.38
CA VAL A 385 28.87 3.73 0.45
C VAL A 385 28.93 2.68 -0.66
N ALA A 386 29.18 3.08 -1.90
CA ALA A 386 29.28 2.15 -3.02
C ALA A 386 30.44 1.15 -2.86
N ALA A 387 31.61 1.61 -2.39
CA ALA A 387 32.76 0.73 -2.14
C ALA A 387 32.43 -0.33 -1.08
N ARG A 388 31.81 0.08 0.03
CA ARG A 388 31.36 -0.84 1.10
C ARG A 388 30.35 -1.85 0.57
N LEU A 389 29.37 -1.40 -0.23
CA LEU A 389 28.35 -2.25 -0.84
C LEU A 389 29.00 -3.35 -1.70
N PHE A 390 29.87 -2.99 -2.66
CA PHE A 390 30.47 -3.98 -3.54
C PHE A 390 31.45 -4.90 -2.81
N THR A 391 32.15 -4.41 -1.80
CA THR A 391 33.01 -5.23 -0.94
C THR A 391 32.18 -6.27 -0.17
N ALA A 392 31.04 -5.86 0.40
CA ALA A 392 30.15 -6.76 1.14
C ALA A 392 29.49 -7.83 0.26
N LEU A 393 29.15 -7.49 -0.98
CA LEU A 393 28.58 -8.46 -1.94
C LEU A 393 29.57 -9.55 -2.33
N GLY A 394 30.89 -9.25 -2.36
CA GLY A 394 31.93 -10.22 -2.66
C GLY A 394 31.74 -10.91 -4.00
N PRO A 395 31.52 -12.25 -4.03
CA PRO A 395 31.41 -13.03 -5.27
C PRO A 395 30.03 -12.95 -5.94
N ILE A 396 29.06 -12.25 -5.36
CA ILE A 396 27.71 -12.14 -5.93
C ILE A 396 27.76 -11.28 -7.18
N ASN A 397 27.27 -11.81 -8.29
CA ASN A 397 27.28 -11.09 -9.56
C ASN A 397 26.14 -10.06 -9.60
N VAL A 398 26.48 -8.80 -9.84
CA VAL A 398 25.54 -7.69 -10.02
C VAL A 398 25.23 -7.52 -11.51
N ARG A 399 23.97 -7.66 -11.89
CA ARG A 399 23.50 -7.56 -13.28
C ARG A 399 23.29 -6.12 -13.74
N MET A 400 22.82 -5.28 -12.84
CA MET A 400 22.49 -3.88 -13.11
C MET A 400 22.67 -3.04 -11.84
N ILE A 401 23.04 -1.78 -12.00
CA ILE A 401 23.20 -0.82 -10.92
C ILE A 401 22.47 0.46 -11.29
N SER A 402 21.73 1.03 -10.35
CA SER A 402 21.16 2.36 -10.46
C SER A 402 21.55 3.20 -9.24
N GLN A 403 22.30 4.25 -9.50
CA GLN A 403 22.73 5.22 -8.50
C GLN A 403 22.67 6.63 -9.09
N GLY A 404 22.16 7.57 -8.33
CA GLY A 404 22.19 8.99 -8.71
C GLY A 404 20.86 9.55 -9.21
N ALA A 405 19.87 8.73 -9.56
CA ALA A 405 18.52 9.18 -9.88
C ALA A 405 17.80 9.69 -8.62
N SER A 406 17.88 8.93 -7.52
CA SER A 406 17.45 9.37 -6.19
C SER A 406 18.64 9.80 -5.32
N ARG A 407 18.37 10.72 -4.38
CA ARG A 407 19.33 11.10 -3.33
C ARG A 407 19.36 10.08 -2.20
N MET A 408 18.29 9.28 -2.06
CA MET A 408 17.97 8.42 -0.93
C MET A 408 18.31 6.95 -1.17
N ASN A 409 18.58 6.54 -2.42
CA ASN A 409 18.77 5.13 -2.71
C ASN A 409 20.01 4.81 -3.56
N LEU A 410 20.45 3.57 -3.43
CA LEU A 410 21.33 2.87 -4.33
C LEU A 410 20.74 1.48 -4.58
N SER A 411 20.40 1.19 -5.83
CA SER A 411 19.69 -0.03 -6.22
C SER A 411 20.56 -0.89 -7.13
N LEU A 412 20.43 -2.19 -6.99
CA LEU A 412 21.15 -3.17 -7.83
C LEU A 412 20.24 -4.37 -8.14
N VAL A 413 20.55 -5.06 -9.24
CA VAL A 413 19.87 -6.28 -9.65
C VAL A 413 20.83 -7.45 -9.49
N VAL A 414 20.36 -8.50 -8.81
CA VAL A 414 21.07 -9.77 -8.62
C VAL A 414 20.17 -10.93 -9.06
N ALA A 415 20.74 -12.11 -9.26
CA ALA A 415 19.93 -13.31 -9.42
C ALA A 415 19.11 -13.55 -8.14
N GLU A 416 17.83 -13.92 -8.27
CA GLU A 416 16.94 -14.16 -7.12
C GLU A 416 17.48 -15.25 -6.19
N ALA A 417 18.19 -16.24 -6.74
CA ALA A 417 18.87 -17.27 -5.96
C ALA A 417 19.95 -16.72 -5.00
N ASP A 418 20.55 -15.58 -5.32
CA ASP A 418 21.58 -14.92 -4.51
C ASP A 418 21.01 -13.87 -3.55
N LEU A 419 19.70 -13.55 -3.65
CA LEU A 419 19.06 -12.45 -2.92
C LEU A 419 19.31 -12.52 -1.40
N ARG A 420 19.01 -13.67 -0.80
CA ARG A 420 19.17 -13.85 0.66
C ARG A 420 20.60 -13.58 1.12
N LYS A 421 21.57 -14.15 0.40
CA LYS A 421 22.99 -13.97 0.71
C LYS A 421 23.44 -12.53 0.53
N ALA A 422 22.95 -11.85 -0.52
CA ALA A 422 23.22 -10.43 -0.77
C ALA A 422 22.70 -9.57 0.39
N VAL A 423 21.44 -9.78 0.78
CA VAL A 423 20.82 -9.01 1.88
C VAL A 423 21.54 -9.27 3.21
N GLU A 424 21.85 -10.51 3.54
CA GLU A 424 22.58 -10.88 4.76
C GLU A 424 23.95 -10.21 4.83
N SER A 425 24.72 -10.25 3.73
CA SER A 425 26.06 -9.63 3.66
C SER A 425 25.98 -8.11 3.79
N LEU A 426 25.03 -7.48 3.10
CA LEU A 426 24.82 -6.04 3.16
C LEU A 426 24.30 -5.61 4.54
N HIS A 427 23.39 -6.37 5.13
CA HIS A 427 22.87 -6.08 6.46
C HIS A 427 23.99 -6.16 7.51
N THR A 428 24.81 -7.20 7.47
CA THR A 428 25.98 -7.35 8.34
C THR A 428 26.95 -6.17 8.21
N GLU A 429 27.17 -5.67 6.99
CA GLU A 429 28.08 -4.54 6.76
C GLU A 429 27.53 -3.20 7.25
N PHE A 430 26.25 -2.90 6.94
CA PHE A 430 25.70 -1.57 7.17
C PHE A 430 25.04 -1.40 8.54
N PHE A 431 24.71 -2.51 9.24
CA PHE A 431 24.03 -2.51 10.55
C PHE A 431 24.84 -3.18 11.65
N ARG A 432 26.18 -3.27 11.50
CA ARG A 432 27.07 -3.78 12.54
C ARG A 432 27.01 -2.94 13.82
N GLU A 433 26.96 -1.64 13.66
CA GLU A 433 26.78 -0.67 14.74
C GLU A 433 25.53 0.14 14.43
N LEU A 434 24.60 0.16 15.36
CA LEU A 434 23.31 0.82 15.22
C LEU A 434 23.32 2.16 15.97
N ASP A 435 22.74 3.17 15.33
CA ASP A 435 22.43 4.43 16.02
C ASP A 435 21.20 4.21 16.91
N PRO A 436 21.34 4.27 18.27
CA PRO A 436 20.23 3.97 19.17
C PRO A 436 19.10 5.01 19.12
N GLU A 437 19.34 6.19 18.56
CA GLU A 437 18.28 7.20 18.34
C GLU A 437 17.35 6.80 17.19
N VAL A 438 17.82 5.97 16.26
CA VAL A 438 17.10 5.61 15.04
C VAL A 438 16.66 4.16 15.01
N PHE A 439 17.39 3.25 15.67
CA PHE A 439 17.14 1.81 15.61
C PHE A 439 16.88 1.19 16.99
N GLU A 440 16.20 0.03 16.94
CA GLU A 440 15.99 -0.85 18.09
C GLU A 440 16.14 -2.31 17.68
#